data_521bab5365afe363f6253cfb279b1332
#
_entry.id   521bab5365afe363f6253cfb279b1332
#
_cell.length_a   1.000
_cell.length_b   1.000
_cell.length_c   1.000
_cell.angle_alpha   90.00
_cell.angle_beta   90.00
_cell.angle_gamma   90.00
#
_symmetry.space_group_name_H-M   'P 1'
#
loop_
_entity.id
_entity.type
_entity.pdbx_description
1 polymer ?
#
loop_
_entity_poly.entity_id
_entity_poly.type
_entity_poly.pdbx_seq_one_letter_code
_entity_poly.pdbx_strand_id
1 'polypeptide(L)'
;MTVRWESVVVDCRDPRAQAAWWGETLGWPVVYDEEDEAGIAPPFVAEHTRETPPIERWPEMTFVPVPDGKTIKNRLHIDLAPGIDDSQEAEVAALVARGARLADVGQGDDVTWVVLEDPEGNEFCVLSPRV
;
A
#
# COMPACT_ATOMS: atom_id res chain seq x y z
N MET A 1 -17.67 20.11 7.89
CA MET A 1 -17.12 18.77 7.62
C MET A 1 -17.02 18.01 8.92
N THR A 2 -17.72 16.90 9.03
CA THR A 2 -17.81 16.13 10.27
C THR A 2 -17.10 14.77 10.21
N VAL A 3 -16.59 14.39 9.05
CA VAL A 3 -15.85 13.13 8.90
C VAL A 3 -14.50 13.40 8.23
N ARG A 4 -13.53 12.51 8.50
CA ARG A 4 -12.25 12.46 7.80
C ARG A 4 -11.95 11.02 7.39
N TRP A 5 -11.05 10.86 6.48
CA TRP A 5 -10.58 9.54 6.08
C TRP A 5 -9.62 9.02 7.17
N GLU A 6 -10.03 7.98 7.89
CA GLU A 6 -9.23 7.41 8.98
C GLU A 6 -8.18 6.43 8.50
N SER A 7 -8.58 5.47 7.65
CA SER A 7 -7.66 4.43 7.21
C SER A 7 -8.14 3.73 5.95
N VAL A 8 -7.21 3.10 5.25
CA VAL A 8 -7.51 2.02 4.32
C VAL A 8 -7.32 0.72 5.09
N VAL A 9 -8.33 -0.12 5.11
CA VAL A 9 -8.27 -1.43 5.77
C VAL A 9 -8.11 -2.50 4.69
N VAL A 10 -7.05 -3.31 4.83
CA VAL A 10 -6.73 -4.38 3.90
C VAL A 10 -7.01 -5.70 4.59
N ASP A 11 -7.94 -6.47 4.05
CA ASP A 11 -8.20 -7.84 4.49
C ASP A 11 -7.07 -8.73 4.00
N CYS A 12 -6.52 -9.57 4.87
CA CYS A 12 -5.39 -10.42 4.55
C CYS A 12 -5.36 -11.66 5.43
N ARG A 13 -4.46 -12.58 5.14
CA ARG A 13 -4.30 -13.79 5.95
C ARG A 13 -3.27 -13.57 7.05
N ASP A 14 -2.25 -12.77 6.79
CA ASP A 14 -1.17 -12.48 7.74
C ASP A 14 -0.98 -10.97 7.88
N PRO A 15 -1.68 -10.31 8.81
CA PRO A 15 -1.58 -8.85 9.00
C PRO A 15 -0.17 -8.36 9.28
N ARG A 16 0.59 -9.07 10.12
CA ARG A 16 1.96 -8.65 10.46
C ARG A 16 2.90 -8.67 9.27
N ALA A 17 2.84 -9.74 8.48
CA ALA A 17 3.67 -9.85 7.27
C ALA A 17 3.30 -8.79 6.24
N GLN A 18 2.01 -8.54 6.04
CA GLN A 18 1.53 -7.50 5.12
C GLN A 18 1.93 -6.11 5.59
N ALA A 19 1.76 -5.80 6.86
CA ALA A 19 2.19 -4.51 7.42
C ALA A 19 3.69 -4.29 7.25
N ALA A 20 4.49 -5.31 7.48
CA ALA A 20 5.95 -5.23 7.30
C ALA A 20 6.31 -5.00 5.83
N TRP A 21 5.69 -5.71 4.92
CA TRP A 21 5.97 -5.58 3.49
C TRP A 21 5.58 -4.21 2.94
N TRP A 22 4.37 -3.75 3.25
CA TRP A 22 3.89 -2.44 2.81
C TRP A 22 4.61 -1.30 3.52
N GLY A 23 4.93 -1.48 4.81
CA GLY A 23 5.72 -0.50 5.55
C GLY A 23 7.09 -0.27 4.95
N GLU A 24 7.78 -1.35 4.57
CA GLU A 24 9.07 -1.25 3.87
C GLU A 24 8.90 -0.61 2.49
N THR A 25 7.86 -0.99 1.75
CA THR A 25 7.58 -0.45 0.42
C THR A 25 7.36 1.07 0.44
N LEU A 26 6.60 1.57 1.41
CA LEU A 26 6.24 2.98 1.51
C LEU A 26 7.20 3.80 2.39
N GLY A 27 8.09 3.15 3.13
CA GLY A 27 8.90 3.84 4.13
C GLY A 27 8.06 4.29 5.34
N TRP A 28 7.00 3.58 5.64
CA TRP A 28 6.08 3.89 6.73
C TRP A 28 6.33 2.96 7.91
N PRO A 29 6.56 3.51 9.12
CA PRO A 29 6.72 2.67 10.31
C PRO A 29 5.44 1.92 10.66
N VAL A 30 5.62 0.75 11.26
CA VAL A 30 4.52 0.02 11.89
C VAL A 30 4.16 0.77 13.17
N VAL A 31 2.93 1.27 13.26
CA VAL A 31 2.48 2.09 14.39
C VAL A 31 1.75 1.27 15.46
N TYR A 32 1.26 0.09 15.09
CA TYR A 32 0.79 -0.92 16.04
C TYR A 32 0.88 -2.30 15.39
N ASP A 33 1.09 -3.31 16.24
CA ASP A 33 1.32 -4.69 15.80
C ASP A 33 0.71 -5.61 16.86
N GLU A 34 -0.56 -5.95 16.67
CA GLU A 34 -1.31 -6.85 17.53
C GLU A 34 -1.59 -8.16 16.78
N GLU A 35 -2.02 -9.19 17.51
CA GLU A 35 -2.27 -10.50 16.90
C GLU A 35 -3.31 -10.43 15.77
N ASP A 36 -4.36 -9.66 15.97
CA ASP A 36 -5.48 -9.57 15.04
C ASP A 36 -5.49 -8.31 14.19
N GLU A 37 -4.47 -7.46 14.31
CA GLU A 37 -4.44 -6.21 13.57
C GLU A 37 -3.04 -5.61 13.57
N ALA A 38 -2.62 -5.07 12.44
CA ALA A 38 -1.38 -4.32 12.35
C ALA A 38 -1.63 -3.08 11.48
N GLY A 39 -0.91 -2.01 11.76
CA GLY A 39 -1.09 -0.77 11.02
C GLY A 39 0.22 -0.05 10.76
N ILE A 40 0.27 0.63 9.63
CA ILE A 40 1.39 1.49 9.24
C ILE A 40 0.86 2.89 8.95
N ALA A 41 1.72 3.89 9.11
CA ALA A 41 1.38 5.28 8.85
C ALA A 41 2.62 6.06 8.44
N PRO A 42 2.47 7.20 7.71
CA PRO A 42 3.62 8.03 7.40
C PRO A 42 4.36 8.47 8.67
N PRO A 43 5.69 8.64 8.60
CA PRO A 43 6.48 8.98 9.80
C PRO A 43 5.99 10.23 10.54
N PHE A 44 5.51 11.24 9.81
CA PHE A 44 5.05 12.49 10.42
C PHE A 44 3.73 12.35 11.19
N VAL A 45 3.01 11.24 11.05
CA VAL A 45 1.76 11.03 11.79
C VAL A 45 2.00 10.99 13.30
N ALA A 46 3.19 10.56 13.74
CA ALA A 46 3.56 10.58 15.16
C ALA A 46 3.54 11.99 15.77
N GLU A 47 3.66 13.04 14.94
CA GLU A 47 3.64 14.44 15.38
C GLU A 47 2.22 15.02 15.44
N HIS A 48 1.21 14.29 14.97
CA HIS A 48 -0.18 14.74 15.02
C HIS A 48 -0.68 14.81 16.46
N THR A 49 -1.39 15.87 16.77
CA THR A 49 -2.04 16.09 18.07
C THR A 49 -3.54 16.29 17.86
N ARG A 50 -4.26 16.41 18.95
CA ARG A 50 -5.70 16.71 18.86
C ARG A 50 -6.00 18.06 18.19
N GLU A 51 -5.02 18.98 18.18
CA GLU A 51 -5.12 20.28 17.52
C GLU A 51 -4.81 20.23 16.02
N THR A 52 -4.22 19.12 15.53
CA THR A 52 -3.95 18.96 14.10
C THR A 52 -5.28 18.98 13.33
N PRO A 53 -5.46 19.90 12.37
CA PRO A 53 -6.71 19.96 11.61
C PRO A 53 -7.00 18.65 10.87
N PRO A 54 -8.27 18.23 10.78
CA PRO A 54 -8.61 16.97 10.09
C PRO A 54 -8.06 16.86 8.66
N ILE A 55 -8.02 17.96 7.93
CA ILE A 55 -7.49 17.96 6.55
C ILE A 55 -5.98 17.68 6.48
N GLU A 56 -5.27 17.90 7.58
CA GLU A 56 -3.83 17.65 7.67
C GLU A 56 -3.51 16.27 8.23
N ARG A 57 -4.51 15.52 8.66
CA ARG A 57 -4.32 14.17 9.21
C ARG A 57 -4.37 13.14 8.09
N TRP A 58 -3.27 12.44 7.93
CA TRP A 58 -3.18 11.40 6.91
C TRP A 58 -3.82 10.09 7.38
N PRO A 59 -4.46 9.37 6.48
CA PRO A 59 -5.00 8.06 6.81
C PRO A 59 -3.88 7.05 7.05
N GLU A 60 -4.17 6.09 7.92
CA GLU A 60 -3.31 4.93 8.14
C GLU A 60 -3.64 3.84 7.12
N MET A 61 -2.79 2.84 7.03
CA MET A 61 -3.07 1.61 6.33
C MET A 61 -3.09 0.49 7.37
N THR A 62 -4.23 -0.16 7.49
CA THR A 62 -4.49 -1.16 8.53
C THR A 62 -4.70 -2.52 7.89
N PHE A 63 -4.16 -3.57 8.50
CA PHE A 63 -4.26 -4.95 8.01
C PHE A 63 -4.99 -5.77 9.05
N VAL A 64 -6.05 -6.46 8.60
CA VAL A 64 -6.90 -7.27 9.48
C VAL A 64 -7.04 -8.68 8.90
N PRO A 65 -7.12 -9.73 9.76
CA PRO A 65 -7.16 -11.09 9.28
C PRO A 65 -8.55 -11.46 8.76
N VAL A 66 -8.56 -12.17 7.65
CA VAL A 66 -9.76 -12.86 7.14
C VAL A 66 -9.38 -14.31 6.80
N PRO A 67 -10.33 -15.26 6.92
CA PRO A 67 -10.02 -16.68 6.69
C PRO A 67 -9.79 -17.01 5.22
N ASP A 68 -10.40 -16.25 4.31
CA ASP A 68 -10.36 -16.55 2.89
C ASP A 68 -9.23 -15.81 2.18
N GLY A 69 -8.54 -16.51 1.27
CA GLY A 69 -7.57 -15.88 0.39
C GLY A 69 -8.29 -15.06 -0.70
N LYS A 70 -7.55 -14.16 -1.30
CA LYS A 70 -8.06 -13.35 -2.41
C LYS A 70 -8.24 -14.21 -3.65
N THR A 71 -9.41 -14.14 -4.29
CA THR A 71 -9.75 -14.94 -5.48
C THR A 71 -10.16 -14.11 -6.69
N ILE A 72 -10.65 -12.88 -6.50
CA ILE A 72 -11.06 -12.00 -7.60
C ILE A 72 -10.24 -10.71 -7.55
N LYS A 73 -10.22 -9.99 -8.69
CA LYS A 73 -9.50 -8.73 -8.79
C LYS A 73 -10.04 -7.71 -7.79
N ASN A 74 -9.15 -6.96 -7.14
CA ASN A 74 -9.54 -5.86 -6.26
C ASN A 74 -10.34 -4.80 -7.02
N ARG A 75 -11.35 -4.26 -6.40
CA ARG A 75 -12.12 -3.15 -6.94
C ARG A 75 -11.50 -1.80 -6.61
N LEU A 76 -10.71 -1.73 -5.56
CA LEU A 76 -9.86 -0.58 -5.22
C LEU A 76 -8.42 -1.04 -5.29
N HIS A 77 -7.54 -0.21 -5.82
CA HIS A 77 -6.12 -0.49 -5.85
C HIS A 77 -5.33 0.78 -5.54
N ILE A 78 -4.11 0.59 -5.11
CA ILE A 78 -3.20 1.70 -4.78
C ILE A 78 -2.28 1.91 -5.96
N ASP A 79 -2.08 3.18 -6.33
CA ASP A 79 -1.06 3.57 -7.29
C ASP A 79 0.15 4.11 -6.54
N LEU A 80 1.31 3.55 -6.83
CA LEU A 80 2.60 4.05 -6.34
C LEU A 80 3.29 4.80 -7.47
N ALA A 81 4.03 5.83 -7.15
CA ALA A 81 4.80 6.57 -8.15
C ALA A 81 6.23 6.76 -7.68
N PRO A 82 7.22 6.40 -8.52
CA PRO A 82 8.61 6.82 -8.27
C PRO A 82 8.74 8.33 -8.37
N GLY A 83 9.75 8.91 -7.72
CA GLY A 83 10.09 10.30 -7.91
C GLY A 83 10.53 10.59 -9.35
N ILE A 84 10.50 11.87 -9.75
CA ILE A 84 10.76 12.25 -11.14
C ILE A 84 12.16 11.84 -11.63
N ASP A 85 13.12 11.72 -10.72
CA ASP A 85 14.49 11.31 -11.05
C ASP A 85 14.75 9.81 -10.83
N ASP A 86 13.74 9.06 -10.42
CA ASP A 86 13.85 7.63 -10.13
C ASP A 86 13.40 6.79 -11.33
N SER A 87 13.70 5.50 -11.28
CA SER A 87 13.40 4.56 -12.36
C SER A 87 12.22 3.65 -11.99
N GLN A 88 11.16 3.70 -12.79
CA GLN A 88 10.04 2.76 -12.67
C GLN A 88 10.51 1.31 -12.77
N GLU A 89 11.39 1.01 -13.72
CA GLU A 89 11.93 -0.32 -13.93
C GLU A 89 12.68 -0.84 -12.69
N ALA A 90 13.52 0.02 -12.09
CA ALA A 90 14.28 -0.34 -10.91
C ALA A 90 13.37 -0.58 -9.70
N GLU A 91 12.34 0.27 -9.52
CA GLU A 91 11.37 0.11 -8.43
C GLU A 91 10.57 -1.18 -8.60
N VAL A 92 10.10 -1.48 -9.81
CA VAL A 92 9.38 -2.73 -10.09
C VAL A 92 10.27 -3.94 -9.80
N ALA A 93 11.53 -3.92 -10.24
CA ALA A 93 12.46 -5.01 -9.99
C ALA A 93 12.70 -5.23 -8.49
N ALA A 94 12.82 -4.15 -7.72
CA ALA A 94 13.00 -4.23 -6.27
C ALA A 94 11.77 -4.83 -5.58
N LEU A 95 10.57 -4.45 -6.02
CA LEU A 95 9.33 -5.00 -5.46
C LEU A 95 9.19 -6.49 -5.78
N VAL A 96 9.49 -6.91 -7.00
CA VAL A 96 9.47 -8.32 -7.39
C VAL A 96 10.48 -9.12 -6.56
N ALA A 97 11.67 -8.57 -6.32
CA ALA A 97 12.69 -9.22 -5.48
C ALA A 97 12.20 -9.43 -4.04
N ARG A 98 11.27 -8.60 -3.55
CA ARG A 98 10.69 -8.72 -2.21
C ARG A 98 9.36 -9.48 -2.15
N GLY A 99 8.94 -10.11 -3.24
CA GLY A 99 7.77 -10.98 -3.23
C GLY A 99 6.57 -10.51 -4.01
N ALA A 100 6.60 -9.33 -4.63
CA ALA A 100 5.55 -8.92 -5.55
C ALA A 100 5.63 -9.73 -6.85
N ARG A 101 4.53 -9.81 -7.58
CA ARG A 101 4.46 -10.50 -8.87
C ARG A 101 3.85 -9.59 -9.91
N LEU A 102 4.37 -9.65 -11.13
CA LEU A 102 3.74 -8.97 -12.26
C LEU A 102 2.35 -9.57 -12.51
N ALA A 103 1.38 -8.73 -12.81
CA ALA A 103 0.00 -9.16 -13.03
C ALA A 103 -0.53 -8.62 -14.36
N ASP A 104 -1.35 -9.44 -15.03
CA ASP A 104 -2.11 -9.04 -16.21
C ASP A 104 -3.58 -8.96 -15.82
N VAL A 105 -4.12 -7.75 -15.87
CA VAL A 105 -5.54 -7.49 -15.59
C VAL A 105 -6.25 -6.98 -16.85
N GLY A 106 -5.65 -7.21 -18.03
CA GLY A 106 -6.20 -6.79 -19.32
C GLY A 106 -5.77 -5.40 -19.77
N GLN A 107 -4.68 -4.85 -19.17
CA GLN A 107 -4.26 -3.47 -19.45
C GLN A 107 -3.65 -3.24 -20.84
N GLY A 108 -3.24 -4.30 -21.53
CA GLY A 108 -2.58 -4.17 -22.83
C GLY A 108 -1.12 -3.71 -22.73
N ASP A 109 -0.48 -3.50 -23.90
CA ASP A 109 0.96 -3.21 -23.97
C ASP A 109 1.28 -1.72 -24.10
N ASP A 110 0.26 -0.87 -24.30
CA ASP A 110 0.42 0.56 -24.60
C ASP A 110 0.24 1.47 -23.38
N VAL A 111 0.13 0.90 -22.20
CA VAL A 111 -0.02 1.66 -20.95
C VAL A 111 1.34 2.04 -20.37
N THR A 112 1.35 3.10 -19.56
CA THR A 112 2.58 3.61 -18.92
C THR A 112 2.79 3.12 -17.48
N TRP A 113 1.79 2.46 -16.91
CA TRP A 113 1.88 1.88 -15.56
C TRP A 113 2.16 0.39 -15.62
N VAL A 114 2.68 -0.13 -14.53
CA VAL A 114 2.95 -1.57 -14.36
C VAL A 114 2.04 -2.09 -13.26
N VAL A 115 1.32 -3.18 -13.53
CA VAL A 115 0.44 -3.82 -12.54
C VAL A 115 1.19 -4.95 -11.85
N LEU A 116 1.14 -4.96 -10.52
CA LEU A 116 1.73 -6.01 -9.71
C LEU A 116 0.70 -6.53 -8.70
N GLU A 117 1.03 -7.68 -8.11
CA GLU A 117 0.33 -8.20 -6.94
C GLU A 117 1.28 -8.16 -5.76
N ASP A 118 0.76 -7.80 -4.59
CA ASP A 118 1.50 -7.91 -3.34
C ASP A 118 1.63 -9.40 -2.93
N PRO A 119 2.35 -9.73 -1.84
CA PRO A 119 2.54 -11.12 -1.44
C PRO A 119 1.25 -11.92 -1.20
N GLU A 120 0.13 -11.26 -0.93
CA GLU A 120 -1.16 -11.92 -0.77
C GLU A 120 -2.07 -11.81 -1.99
N GLY A 121 -1.56 -11.29 -3.10
CA GLY A 121 -2.29 -11.24 -4.37
C GLY A 121 -3.11 -9.98 -4.60
N ASN A 122 -2.98 -8.95 -3.77
CA ASN A 122 -3.66 -7.68 -3.98
C ASN A 122 -2.99 -6.89 -5.10
N GLU A 123 -3.75 -6.52 -6.12
CA GLU A 123 -3.24 -5.75 -7.25
C GLU A 123 -2.96 -4.31 -6.83
N PHE A 124 -1.84 -3.79 -7.30
CA PHE A 124 -1.47 -2.38 -7.20
C PHE A 124 -0.67 -1.99 -8.43
N CYS A 125 -0.49 -0.70 -8.65
CA CYS A 125 0.23 -0.22 -9.82
C CYS A 125 1.45 0.59 -9.42
N VAL A 126 2.48 0.51 -10.24
CA VAL A 126 3.61 1.44 -10.21
C VAL A 126 3.51 2.31 -11.46
N LEU A 127 3.32 3.59 -11.24
CA LEU A 127 3.15 4.57 -12.31
C LEU A 127 4.51 5.01 -12.86
N SER A 128 4.49 5.75 -13.97
CA SER A 128 5.70 6.42 -14.45
C SER A 128 6.18 7.46 -13.43
N PRO A 129 7.48 7.79 -13.42
CA PRO A 129 8.01 8.79 -12.48
C PRO A 129 7.30 10.13 -12.60
N ARG A 130 7.11 10.82 -11.49
CA ARG A 130 6.43 12.11 -11.44
C ARG A 130 6.84 12.91 -10.20
N VAL A 131 6.54 14.18 -10.28
CA VAL A 131 6.78 15.11 -9.16
C VAL A 131 5.79 14.83 -8.03
#